data_dfc8e8f9176c52ddb4465d66e9607137
#
_entry.id   dfc8e8f9176c52ddb4465d66e9607137
#
_cell.length_a   1.000
_cell.length_b   1.000
_cell.length_c   1.000
_cell.angle_alpha   90.00
_cell.angle_beta   90.00
_cell.angle_gamma   90.00
#
_symmetry.space_group_name_H-M   'P 1'
#
loop_
_entity.id
_entity.type
_entity.pdbx_description
1 polymer ?
#
loop_
_entity_poly.entity_id
_entity_poly.type
_entity_poly.pdbx_seq_one_letter_code
_entity_poly.pdbx_strand_id
1 'polypeptide(L)'
;MWYHDNLIDTVKTFLPPTSEILFFDTPWKRPAVYFIDLDGDKLLELVAAYYWHGEIYIVILKYYNCTWHIIDTVKGKGYNITYFKACPITSKYKNNLIVGWQVGSIWSDLSVYELVYGKLKDLINGNKYFSKLEAADFQSTQGKNGTCELSLWIHDTGKAYRVEIYRWLDNNLQLALDVYPYYFEKVANYYKNVLKENDSTTYWYYLADAQIKTGKIEDACKSIDKALSFQYPYPSIEKLMELKKQICVHRQFPNKYGIDFSSIKYIPSETKKDIQLEKAIVKAFDLLADVGNIRYYYNKVDLNDDGNPEVFVYLVGPYVCGTGGCSGAIFKKENEEYSLISTFSLVNNPIIISNKKTKGYKDIIMYVAGGGIESFYADIKYDGTTYPSNPSVQPKVKQCTKLEGIAIIADDIGKNPGIELKNLYRF
;
A
#
# COMPACT_ATOMS: atom_id res chain seq x y z
N MET A 1 21.32 29.93 -25.01
CA MET A 1 20.42 30.49 -26.02
C MET A 1 20.73 29.91 -27.42
N TRP A 2 21.94 29.96 -27.92
CA TRP A 2 22.32 29.47 -29.28
C TRP A 2 22.11 27.97 -29.55
N TYR A 3 22.11 27.10 -28.55
CA TYR A 3 21.98 25.65 -28.72
C TYR A 3 20.52 25.22 -28.94
N HIS A 4 19.56 25.92 -28.37
CA HIS A 4 18.13 25.59 -28.51
C HIS A 4 17.53 26.01 -29.85
N ASP A 5 17.98 27.15 -30.40
CA ASP A 5 17.46 27.66 -31.70
C ASP A 5 17.83 26.71 -32.84
N ASN A 6 19.03 26.14 -32.81
CA ASN A 6 19.51 25.19 -33.82
C ASN A 6 18.74 23.86 -33.78
N LEU A 7 18.30 23.43 -32.57
CA LEU A 7 17.51 22.17 -32.42
C LEU A 7 16.09 22.33 -32.96
N ILE A 8 15.45 23.44 -32.67
CA ILE A 8 14.09 23.74 -33.17
C ILE A 8 14.13 23.77 -34.70
N ASP A 9 15.09 24.42 -35.30
CA ASP A 9 15.21 24.51 -36.75
C ASP A 9 15.51 23.15 -37.37
N THR A 10 16.34 22.33 -36.73
CA THR A 10 16.58 20.95 -37.17
C THR A 10 15.25 20.14 -37.18
N VAL A 11 14.48 20.15 -36.06
CA VAL A 11 13.23 19.43 -35.96
C VAL A 11 12.24 19.92 -37.03
N LYS A 12 12.10 21.23 -37.22
CA LYS A 12 11.15 21.82 -38.18
C LYS A 12 11.36 21.33 -39.61
N THR A 13 12.59 20.98 -40.00
CA THR A 13 12.86 20.48 -41.36
C THR A 13 12.18 19.09 -41.60
N PHE A 14 11.83 18.39 -40.55
CA PHE A 14 11.20 17.07 -40.59
C PHE A 14 9.68 17.10 -40.36
N LEU A 15 9.13 18.25 -39.90
CA LEU A 15 7.72 18.36 -39.58
C LEU A 15 6.88 18.66 -40.83
N PRO A 16 5.58 18.26 -40.85
CA PRO A 16 4.66 18.68 -41.89
C PRO A 16 4.59 20.21 -42.00
N PRO A 17 4.31 20.75 -43.19
CA PRO A 17 4.06 22.18 -43.36
C PRO A 17 2.98 22.69 -42.40
N THR A 18 3.12 23.91 -41.90
CA THR A 18 2.20 24.55 -40.95
C THR A 18 2.24 23.97 -39.54
N SER A 19 3.16 23.06 -39.23
CA SER A 19 3.35 22.57 -37.86
C SER A 19 3.98 23.61 -36.96
N GLU A 20 3.57 23.61 -35.68
CA GLU A 20 4.11 24.50 -34.66
C GLU A 20 4.67 23.68 -33.51
N ILE A 21 5.94 23.93 -33.12
CA ILE A 21 6.55 23.29 -31.94
C ILE A 21 5.77 23.69 -30.70
N LEU A 22 5.44 22.70 -29.87
CA LEU A 22 4.82 22.93 -28.57
C LEU A 22 5.81 23.56 -27.59
N PHE A 23 5.34 24.53 -26.79
CA PHE A 23 6.12 25.18 -25.75
C PHE A 23 5.46 24.98 -24.38
N PHE A 24 6.28 24.78 -23.35
CA PHE A 24 5.88 24.86 -21.95
C PHE A 24 6.12 26.26 -21.41
N ASP A 25 5.14 26.85 -20.72
CA ASP A 25 5.27 28.20 -20.15
C ASP A 25 5.90 28.20 -18.75
N THR A 26 5.82 27.08 -18.04
CA THR A 26 6.31 26.96 -16.66
C THR A 26 7.45 25.97 -16.52
N PRO A 27 8.44 26.21 -15.64
CA PRO A 27 8.70 27.42 -14.86
C PRO A 27 9.21 28.59 -15.71
N TRP A 28 9.58 28.37 -16.95
CA TRP A 28 9.94 29.35 -17.99
C TRP A 28 9.55 28.80 -19.36
N LYS A 29 9.37 29.69 -20.33
CA LYS A 29 9.02 29.30 -21.70
C LYS A 29 10.15 28.49 -22.33
N ARG A 30 9.87 27.27 -22.74
CA ARG A 30 10.84 26.33 -23.35
C ARG A 30 10.14 25.43 -24.37
N PRO A 31 10.82 25.08 -25.48
CA PRO A 31 10.26 24.15 -26.45
C PRO A 31 10.18 22.73 -25.87
N ALA A 32 9.18 21.98 -26.31
CA ALA A 32 9.07 20.54 -26.06
C ALA A 32 9.99 19.76 -27.02
N VAL A 33 11.31 20.01 -26.93
CA VAL A 33 12.34 19.40 -27.78
C VAL A 33 13.50 18.98 -26.88
N TYR A 34 13.84 17.68 -26.87
CA TYR A 34 14.82 17.10 -25.97
C TYR A 34 15.69 16.05 -26.65
N PHE A 35 16.93 15.96 -26.22
CA PHE A 35 17.80 14.81 -26.48
C PHE A 35 17.61 13.75 -25.38
N ILE A 36 17.31 12.52 -25.75
CA ILE A 36 17.00 11.42 -24.83
C ILE A 36 17.51 10.12 -25.44
N ASP A 37 18.21 9.30 -24.67
CA ASP A 37 18.51 7.92 -25.03
C ASP A 37 17.29 7.04 -24.63
N LEU A 38 16.45 6.71 -25.62
CA LEU A 38 15.23 5.93 -25.42
C LEU A 38 15.40 4.43 -25.62
N ASP A 39 16.38 3.99 -26.40
CA ASP A 39 16.61 2.57 -26.67
C ASP A 39 17.79 1.96 -25.91
N GLY A 40 18.59 2.80 -25.22
CA GLY A 40 19.69 2.37 -24.36
C GLY A 40 20.99 2.11 -25.11
N ASP A 41 21.12 2.57 -26.35
CA ASP A 41 22.32 2.42 -27.19
C ASP A 41 23.40 3.49 -26.92
N LYS A 42 23.09 4.45 -26.01
CA LYS A 42 23.91 5.61 -25.63
C LYS A 42 24.00 6.70 -26.70
N LEU A 43 23.33 6.56 -27.82
CA LEU A 43 23.11 7.63 -28.77
C LEU A 43 21.76 8.29 -28.47
N LEU A 44 21.74 9.62 -28.52
CA LEU A 44 20.54 10.35 -28.12
C LEU A 44 19.60 10.50 -29.31
N GLU A 45 18.36 10.08 -29.15
CA GLU A 45 17.27 10.47 -30.02
C GLU A 45 16.87 11.93 -29.75
N LEU A 46 16.44 12.61 -30.81
CA LEU A 46 15.84 13.94 -30.72
C LEU A 46 14.31 13.78 -30.71
N VAL A 47 13.69 14.11 -29.58
CA VAL A 47 12.26 13.96 -29.31
C VAL A 47 11.61 15.33 -29.32
N ALA A 48 10.53 15.50 -30.08
CA ALA A 48 9.82 16.77 -30.09
C ALA A 48 8.29 16.57 -30.10
N ALA A 49 7.58 17.50 -29.44
CA ALA A 49 6.14 17.61 -29.51
C ALA A 49 5.74 18.85 -30.32
N TYR A 50 4.72 18.70 -31.18
CA TYR A 50 4.26 19.75 -32.07
C TYR A 50 2.74 19.69 -32.31
N TYR A 51 2.17 20.84 -32.67
CA TYR A 51 0.80 20.96 -33.14
C TYR A 51 0.76 20.87 -34.67
N TRP A 52 -0.23 20.15 -35.18
CA TRP A 52 -0.55 20.09 -36.61
C TRP A 52 -2.04 19.83 -36.80
N HIS A 53 -2.73 20.71 -37.57
CA HIS A 53 -4.18 20.65 -37.76
C HIS A 53 -5.02 20.54 -36.47
N GLY A 54 -4.60 21.26 -35.42
CA GLY A 54 -5.30 21.26 -34.12
C GLY A 54 -5.06 20.04 -33.23
N GLU A 55 -4.23 19.11 -33.69
CA GLU A 55 -3.86 17.90 -32.95
C GLU A 55 -2.40 17.96 -32.51
N ILE A 56 -2.05 17.24 -31.47
CA ILE A 56 -0.68 17.14 -30.96
C ILE A 56 -0.03 15.84 -31.46
N TYR A 57 1.22 15.96 -31.83
CA TYR A 57 2.05 14.84 -32.23
C TYR A 57 3.37 14.85 -31.48
N ILE A 58 3.96 13.67 -31.30
CA ILE A 58 5.35 13.49 -30.87
C ILE A 58 6.11 12.85 -32.02
N VAL A 59 7.23 13.44 -32.41
CA VAL A 59 8.16 12.89 -33.40
C VAL A 59 9.46 12.47 -32.71
N ILE A 60 10.01 11.36 -33.15
CA ILE A 60 11.30 10.84 -32.72
C ILE A 60 12.23 10.82 -33.94
N LEU A 61 13.38 11.45 -33.80
CA LEU A 61 14.43 11.47 -34.81
C LEU A 61 15.67 10.75 -34.25
N LYS A 62 16.28 9.92 -35.07
CA LYS A 62 17.57 9.28 -34.77
C LYS A 62 18.62 9.68 -35.78
N TYR A 63 19.86 9.95 -35.29
CA TYR A 63 20.95 10.31 -36.15
C TYR A 63 21.76 9.09 -36.57
N TYR A 64 21.77 8.79 -37.85
CA TYR A 64 22.61 7.74 -38.43
C TYR A 64 22.95 8.07 -39.89
N ASN A 65 24.02 7.49 -40.42
CA ASN A 65 24.51 7.80 -41.77
C ASN A 65 24.70 9.29 -42.02
N CYS A 66 25.23 10.03 -41.04
CA CYS A 66 25.53 11.47 -41.10
C CYS A 66 24.29 12.37 -41.29
N THR A 67 23.10 11.90 -41.02
CA THR A 67 21.86 12.71 -41.08
C THR A 67 20.81 12.26 -40.09
N TRP A 68 19.85 13.13 -39.81
CA TRP A 68 18.68 12.82 -38.98
C TRP A 68 17.61 12.11 -39.81
N HIS A 69 16.92 11.15 -39.22
CA HIS A 69 15.81 10.44 -39.81
C HIS A 69 14.66 10.33 -38.82
N ILE A 70 13.42 10.54 -39.29
CA ILE A 70 12.22 10.20 -38.49
C ILE A 70 12.17 8.69 -38.34
N ILE A 71 12.15 8.20 -37.10
CA ILE A 71 11.98 6.79 -36.78
C ILE A 71 10.55 6.49 -36.38
N ASP A 72 9.86 7.44 -35.73
CA ASP A 72 8.44 7.30 -35.40
C ASP A 72 7.72 8.64 -35.22
N THR A 73 6.40 8.61 -35.36
CA THR A 73 5.50 9.72 -35.06
C THR A 73 4.25 9.19 -34.41
N VAL A 74 3.88 9.71 -33.24
CA VAL A 74 2.73 9.31 -32.46
C VAL A 74 1.74 10.47 -32.35
N LYS A 75 0.47 10.22 -32.63
CA LYS A 75 -0.61 11.18 -32.37
C LYS A 75 -0.96 11.17 -30.87
N GLY A 76 -1.12 12.35 -30.29
CA GLY A 76 -1.47 12.53 -28.88
C GLY A 76 -2.93 12.19 -28.60
N LYS A 77 -3.23 12.04 -27.30
CA LYS A 77 -4.55 11.70 -26.78
C LYS A 77 -5.35 12.92 -26.28
N GLY A 78 -4.71 14.08 -26.14
CA GLY A 78 -5.30 15.29 -25.57
C GLY A 78 -5.06 16.53 -26.42
N TYR A 79 -5.50 17.67 -25.93
CA TYR A 79 -5.36 18.97 -26.61
C TYR A 79 -4.14 19.78 -26.15
N ASN A 80 -3.42 19.32 -25.13
CA ASN A 80 -2.16 19.89 -24.64
C ASN A 80 -1.32 18.82 -23.93
N ILE A 81 -0.07 19.14 -23.61
CA ILE A 81 0.83 18.31 -22.80
C ILE A 81 1.12 19.02 -21.49
N THR A 82 0.81 18.36 -20.36
CA THR A 82 1.08 18.87 -19.00
C THR A 82 2.36 18.29 -18.40
N TYR A 83 2.82 17.15 -18.92
CA TYR A 83 4.04 16.49 -18.48
C TYR A 83 4.77 15.86 -19.67
N PHE A 84 6.06 16.13 -19.78
CA PHE A 84 6.88 15.60 -20.86
C PHE A 84 8.32 15.41 -20.35
N LYS A 85 8.69 14.18 -20.01
CA LYS A 85 9.97 13.87 -19.41
C LYS A 85 10.38 12.44 -19.70
N ALA A 86 11.68 12.19 -19.79
CA ALA A 86 12.23 10.85 -19.83
C ALA A 86 12.73 10.40 -18.46
N CYS A 87 12.52 9.13 -18.16
CA CYS A 87 12.95 8.49 -16.92
C CYS A 87 13.04 6.97 -17.13
N PRO A 88 14.00 6.28 -16.52
CA PRO A 88 14.09 4.82 -16.58
C PRO A 88 12.93 4.20 -15.75
N ILE A 89 11.89 3.71 -16.41
CA ILE A 89 10.72 3.08 -15.78
C ILE A 89 10.81 1.56 -15.86
N THR A 90 11.02 1.01 -17.07
CA THR A 90 11.03 -0.45 -17.30
C THR A 90 12.37 -1.09 -17.00
N SER A 91 13.44 -0.32 -17.09
CA SER A 91 14.82 -0.78 -16.86
C SER A 91 15.72 0.42 -16.56
N LYS A 92 16.69 0.24 -15.64
CA LYS A 92 17.69 1.27 -15.33
C LYS A 92 18.67 1.59 -16.47
N TYR A 93 18.63 0.87 -17.58
CA TYR A 93 19.57 0.98 -18.68
C TYR A 93 19.04 1.79 -19.87
N LYS A 94 17.75 2.09 -19.91
CA LYS A 94 17.12 2.89 -20.96
C LYS A 94 16.01 3.75 -20.38
N ASN A 95 15.71 4.86 -21.05
CA ASN A 95 14.64 5.74 -20.62
C ASN A 95 13.31 5.38 -21.30
N ASN A 96 12.24 5.66 -20.59
CA ASN A 96 10.89 5.69 -21.14
C ASN A 96 10.46 7.16 -21.26
N LEU A 97 9.74 7.50 -22.32
CA LEU A 97 9.14 8.82 -22.45
C LEU A 97 7.79 8.83 -21.71
N ILE A 98 7.68 9.71 -20.73
CA ILE A 98 6.47 9.88 -19.92
C ILE A 98 5.73 11.12 -20.40
N VAL A 99 4.47 10.95 -20.79
CA VAL A 99 3.64 12.02 -21.32
C VAL A 99 2.34 12.13 -20.53
N GLY A 100 2.02 13.35 -20.11
CA GLY A 100 0.70 13.70 -19.56
C GLY A 100 -0.09 14.45 -20.62
N TRP A 101 -1.09 13.81 -21.20
CA TRP A 101 -1.97 14.39 -22.20
C TRP A 101 -3.11 15.12 -21.52
N GLN A 102 -3.20 16.44 -21.66
CA GLN A 102 -4.29 17.22 -21.10
C GLN A 102 -5.61 16.88 -21.80
N VAL A 103 -6.56 16.32 -21.03
CA VAL A 103 -7.89 15.90 -21.52
C VAL A 103 -9.03 16.66 -20.84
N GLY A 104 -8.72 17.47 -19.85
CA GLY A 104 -9.65 18.35 -19.13
C GLY A 104 -8.91 19.50 -18.47
N SER A 105 -9.63 20.46 -17.87
CA SER A 105 -9.03 21.68 -17.29
C SER A 105 -7.92 21.39 -16.27
N ILE A 106 -8.08 20.32 -15.49
CA ILE A 106 -7.15 19.88 -14.44
C ILE A 106 -6.75 18.41 -14.60
N TRP A 107 -7.20 17.74 -15.66
CA TRP A 107 -7.01 16.32 -15.88
C TRP A 107 -6.08 16.03 -17.05
N SER A 108 -5.14 15.14 -16.80
CA SER A 108 -4.27 14.59 -17.83
C SER A 108 -4.34 13.07 -17.82
N ASP A 109 -4.27 12.47 -19.01
CA ASP A 109 -4.13 11.03 -19.20
C ASP A 109 -2.65 10.67 -19.33
N LEU A 110 -2.23 9.60 -18.67
CA LEU A 110 -0.85 9.13 -18.64
C LEU A 110 -0.54 8.23 -19.82
N SER A 111 0.57 8.52 -20.51
CA SER A 111 1.26 7.55 -21.37
C SER A 111 2.71 7.37 -20.89
N VAL A 112 3.17 6.13 -20.94
CA VAL A 112 4.57 5.77 -20.75
C VAL A 112 5.01 5.01 -21.99
N TYR A 113 5.84 5.64 -22.80
CA TYR A 113 6.30 5.07 -24.06
C TYR A 113 7.66 4.38 -23.90
N GLU A 114 7.76 3.22 -24.49
CA GLU A 114 9.01 2.50 -24.69
C GLU A 114 9.34 2.47 -26.18
N LEU A 115 10.58 2.78 -26.53
CA LEU A 115 11.05 2.66 -27.94
C LEU A 115 11.46 1.19 -28.19
N VAL A 116 10.71 0.50 -29.04
CA VAL A 116 10.91 -0.91 -29.36
C VAL A 116 11.00 -1.06 -30.89
N TYR A 117 12.14 -1.51 -31.39
CA TYR A 117 12.41 -1.64 -32.83
C TYR A 117 12.07 -0.38 -33.66
N GLY A 118 12.43 0.79 -33.10
CA GLY A 118 12.17 2.09 -33.77
C GLY A 118 10.73 2.56 -33.71
N LYS A 119 9.88 1.97 -32.88
CA LYS A 119 8.49 2.37 -32.67
C LYS A 119 8.21 2.66 -31.20
N LEU A 120 7.47 3.75 -30.93
CA LEU A 120 6.97 4.07 -29.60
C LEU A 120 5.76 3.20 -29.27
N LYS A 121 5.90 2.35 -28.27
CA LYS A 121 4.82 1.55 -27.74
C LYS A 121 4.35 2.16 -26.42
N ASP A 122 3.08 2.55 -26.33
CA ASP A 122 2.48 2.94 -25.06
C ASP A 122 2.31 1.70 -24.16
N LEU A 123 2.87 1.76 -22.98
CA LEU A 123 2.84 0.67 -22.01
C LEU A 123 1.59 0.71 -21.11
N ILE A 124 0.86 1.85 -21.13
CA ILE A 124 -0.30 2.02 -20.26
C ILE A 124 -1.54 1.44 -20.96
N ASN A 125 -2.08 0.37 -20.35
CA ASN A 125 -3.33 -0.23 -20.79
C ASN A 125 -4.52 0.50 -20.19
N GLY A 126 -5.36 1.10 -21.01
CA GLY A 126 -6.49 1.93 -20.58
C GLY A 126 -6.08 3.35 -20.20
N ASN A 127 -6.99 4.06 -19.53
CA ASN A 127 -6.77 5.44 -19.11
C ASN A 127 -6.31 5.51 -17.65
N LYS A 128 -5.31 6.35 -17.38
CA LYS A 128 -4.84 6.61 -16.02
C LYS A 128 -4.73 8.13 -15.80
N TYR A 129 -5.77 8.68 -15.20
CA TYR A 129 -5.91 10.13 -15.03
C TYR A 129 -5.19 10.66 -13.80
N PHE A 130 -4.63 11.85 -13.93
CA PHE A 130 -3.98 12.59 -12.86
C PHE A 130 -4.12 14.11 -13.07
N SER A 131 -3.82 14.89 -12.02
CA SER A 131 -3.77 16.36 -12.09
C SER A 131 -2.35 16.89 -11.90
N LYS A 132 -1.50 16.15 -11.16
CA LYS A 132 -0.05 16.43 -11.04
C LYS A 132 0.69 15.10 -11.09
N LEU A 133 1.87 15.11 -11.71
CA LEU A 133 2.73 13.94 -11.87
C LEU A 133 4.15 14.27 -11.45
N GLU A 134 4.77 13.34 -10.75
CA GLU A 134 6.22 13.33 -10.52
C GLU A 134 6.77 11.97 -10.92
N ALA A 135 7.88 11.96 -11.65
CA ALA A 135 8.64 10.77 -11.99
C ALA A 135 10.07 10.91 -11.48
N ALA A 136 10.49 10.02 -10.61
CA ALA A 136 11.84 9.97 -10.06
C ALA A 136 12.10 8.60 -9.44
N ASP A 137 13.37 8.26 -9.27
CA ASP A 137 13.80 7.16 -8.40
C ASP A 137 13.62 7.60 -6.94
N PHE A 138 12.44 7.27 -6.37
CA PHE A 138 12.12 7.67 -5.00
C PHE A 138 12.84 6.78 -3.99
N GLN A 139 13.06 7.33 -2.80
CA GLN A 139 13.56 6.55 -1.67
C GLN A 139 12.52 5.50 -1.26
N SER A 140 12.97 4.24 -1.14
CA SER A 140 12.16 3.13 -0.63
C SER A 140 12.78 2.54 0.64
N THR A 141 12.13 1.57 1.26
CA THR A 141 12.68 0.81 2.40
C THR A 141 13.96 0.04 2.05
N GLN A 142 14.18 -0.22 0.76
CA GLN A 142 15.38 -0.89 0.24
C GLN A 142 16.37 0.08 -0.40
N GLY A 143 16.12 1.39 -0.31
CA GLY A 143 16.89 2.41 -0.98
C GLY A 143 16.38 2.72 -2.38
N LYS A 144 17.20 3.43 -3.15
CA LYS A 144 16.97 3.72 -4.57
C LYS A 144 17.47 2.56 -5.42
N ASN A 145 16.75 2.23 -6.48
CA ASN A 145 17.04 1.06 -7.32
C ASN A 145 17.49 1.40 -8.75
N GLY A 146 17.52 2.70 -9.10
CA GLY A 146 17.90 3.19 -10.42
C GLY A 146 16.75 3.19 -11.44
N THR A 147 15.51 2.83 -11.04
CA THR A 147 14.31 2.99 -11.84
C THR A 147 13.38 4.02 -11.21
N CYS A 148 12.63 4.74 -12.04
CA CYS A 148 11.70 5.74 -11.55
C CYS A 148 10.34 5.15 -11.19
N GLU A 149 9.78 5.60 -10.08
CA GLU A 149 8.37 5.49 -9.78
C GLU A 149 7.61 6.72 -10.30
N LEU A 150 6.30 6.56 -10.44
CA LEU A 150 5.36 7.59 -10.85
C LEU A 150 4.45 7.93 -9.69
N SER A 151 4.52 9.15 -9.17
CA SER A 151 3.59 9.66 -8.18
C SER A 151 2.49 10.46 -8.86
N LEU A 152 1.26 9.94 -8.83
CA LEU A 152 0.06 10.54 -9.39
C LEU A 152 -0.72 11.24 -8.30
N TRP A 153 -0.92 12.54 -8.45
CA TRP A 153 -1.77 13.38 -7.61
C TRP A 153 -3.11 13.57 -8.32
N ILE A 154 -4.12 12.90 -7.83
CA ILE A 154 -5.47 12.82 -8.40
C ILE A 154 -6.35 13.81 -7.65
N HIS A 155 -6.80 14.86 -8.33
CA HIS A 155 -7.63 15.91 -7.72
C HIS A 155 -8.94 15.33 -7.19
N ASP A 156 -9.36 15.81 -6.02
CA ASP A 156 -10.66 15.52 -5.43
C ASP A 156 -11.51 16.81 -5.37
N THR A 157 -11.24 17.68 -4.42
CA THR A 157 -11.94 18.97 -4.30
C THR A 157 -11.00 20.05 -3.78
N GLY A 158 -11.18 21.30 -4.23
CA GLY A 158 -10.35 22.43 -3.83
C GLY A 158 -8.85 22.18 -4.03
N LYS A 159 -8.08 22.15 -2.93
CA LYS A 159 -6.65 21.79 -2.93
C LYS A 159 -6.40 20.34 -2.51
N ALA A 160 -7.43 19.47 -2.48
CA ALA A 160 -7.29 18.08 -2.08
C ALA A 160 -6.91 17.18 -3.26
N TYR A 161 -5.99 16.27 -3.00
CA TYR A 161 -5.50 15.27 -3.94
C TYR A 161 -5.35 13.93 -3.25
N ARG A 162 -5.88 12.86 -3.84
CA ARG A 162 -5.47 11.50 -3.53
C ARG A 162 -4.14 11.24 -4.21
N VAL A 163 -3.17 10.70 -3.48
CA VAL A 163 -1.84 10.42 -4.02
C VAL A 163 -1.60 8.92 -4.08
N GLU A 164 -1.17 8.45 -5.25
CA GLU A 164 -0.81 7.06 -5.51
C GLU A 164 0.56 7.01 -6.15
N ILE A 165 1.40 6.05 -5.73
CA ILE A 165 2.76 5.90 -6.27
C ILE A 165 2.85 4.53 -6.93
N TYR A 166 3.32 4.52 -8.16
CA TYR A 166 3.39 3.33 -8.99
C TYR A 166 4.81 3.01 -9.39
N ARG A 167 5.13 1.73 -9.45
CA ARG A 167 6.35 1.15 -10.01
C ARG A 167 5.98 0.17 -11.12
N TRP A 168 6.84 0.06 -12.12
CA TRP A 168 6.69 -0.93 -13.18
C TRP A 168 7.19 -2.28 -12.70
N LEU A 169 6.31 -3.27 -12.61
CA LEU A 169 6.60 -4.65 -12.24
C LEU A 169 5.71 -5.58 -13.06
N ASP A 170 6.25 -6.71 -13.50
CA ASP A 170 5.52 -7.77 -14.22
C ASP A 170 4.72 -7.22 -15.41
N ASN A 171 5.32 -6.33 -16.18
CA ASN A 171 4.72 -5.65 -17.35
C ASN A 171 3.48 -4.82 -17.02
N ASN A 172 3.37 -4.29 -15.80
CA ASN A 172 2.27 -3.43 -15.38
C ASN A 172 2.71 -2.40 -14.33
N LEU A 173 1.91 -1.34 -14.15
CA LEU A 173 2.04 -0.41 -13.03
C LEU A 173 1.39 -0.99 -11.77
N GLN A 174 2.20 -1.24 -10.74
CA GLN A 174 1.77 -1.71 -9.44
C GLN A 174 2.05 -0.64 -8.37
N LEU A 175 1.27 -0.62 -7.28
CA LEU A 175 1.50 0.32 -6.17
C LEU A 175 2.84 0.05 -5.49
N ALA A 176 3.67 1.08 -5.37
CA ALA A 176 4.98 1.04 -4.73
C ALA A 176 4.86 1.38 -3.22
N LEU A 177 4.29 0.46 -2.44
CA LEU A 177 3.98 0.69 -1.01
C LEU A 177 5.23 0.91 -0.15
N ASP A 178 6.37 0.34 -0.55
CA ASP A 178 7.68 0.50 0.09
C ASP A 178 8.26 1.92 -0.01
N VAL A 179 7.74 2.73 -0.95
CA VAL A 179 8.08 4.16 -1.12
C VAL A 179 7.24 5.05 -0.19
N TYR A 180 6.05 4.58 0.24
CA TYR A 180 5.08 5.37 1.00
C TYR A 180 5.66 6.03 2.25
N PRO A 181 6.42 5.33 3.12
CA PRO A 181 6.94 5.93 4.37
C PRO A 181 7.78 7.19 4.13
N TYR A 182 8.43 7.29 2.99
CA TYR A 182 9.31 8.41 2.63
C TYR A 182 8.57 9.49 1.84
N TYR A 183 7.84 9.10 0.79
CA TYR A 183 7.18 10.08 -0.07
C TYR A 183 6.00 10.75 0.61
N PHE A 184 5.24 10.04 1.43
CA PHE A 184 4.06 10.58 2.12
C PHE A 184 4.40 11.59 3.22
N GLU A 185 5.67 11.72 3.64
CA GLU A 185 6.12 12.88 4.42
C GLU A 185 5.91 14.21 3.65
N LYS A 186 6.21 14.21 2.36
CA LYS A 186 5.94 15.35 1.47
C LYS A 186 4.44 15.63 1.38
N VAL A 187 3.62 14.60 1.23
CA VAL A 187 2.16 14.72 1.17
C VAL A 187 1.59 15.25 2.49
N ALA A 188 2.04 14.72 3.63
CA ALA A 188 1.62 15.21 4.95
C ALA A 188 2.01 16.69 5.15
N ASN A 189 3.23 17.09 4.75
CA ASN A 189 3.66 18.49 4.82
C ASN A 189 2.85 19.40 3.90
N TYR A 190 2.47 18.92 2.71
CA TYR A 190 1.54 19.64 1.83
C TYR A 190 0.23 19.95 2.54
N TYR A 191 -0.42 18.95 3.16
CA TYR A 191 -1.69 19.15 3.86
C TYR A 191 -1.56 20.00 5.12
N LYS A 192 -0.47 19.88 5.87
CA LYS A 192 -0.19 20.79 7.00
C LYS A 192 -0.11 22.25 6.56
N ASN A 193 0.43 22.52 5.37
CA ASN A 193 0.49 23.89 4.83
C ASN A 193 -0.87 24.37 4.33
N VAL A 194 -1.62 23.53 3.62
CA VAL A 194 -2.98 23.86 3.15
C VAL A 194 -3.92 24.14 4.32
N LEU A 195 -3.81 23.40 5.42
CA LEU A 195 -4.60 23.59 6.64
C LEU A 195 -4.31 24.91 7.37
N LYS A 196 -3.15 25.52 7.18
CA LYS A 196 -2.88 26.88 7.71
C LYS A 196 -3.70 27.96 7.03
N GLU A 197 -4.08 27.72 5.76
CA GLU A 197 -4.87 28.66 4.96
C GLU A 197 -6.36 28.37 5.08
N ASN A 198 -6.76 27.12 5.20
CA ASN A 198 -8.16 26.69 5.22
C ASN A 198 -8.34 25.43 6.08
N ASP A 199 -9.05 25.58 7.21
CA ASP A 199 -9.41 24.47 8.11
C ASP A 199 -10.61 23.71 7.52
N SER A 200 -10.36 22.56 6.88
CA SER A 200 -11.36 21.77 6.16
C SER A 200 -11.25 20.29 6.52
N THR A 201 -12.42 19.65 6.70
CA THR A 201 -12.54 18.21 6.92
C THR A 201 -11.74 17.38 5.91
N THR A 202 -11.85 17.75 4.63
CA THR A 202 -11.18 17.04 3.53
C THR A 202 -9.66 17.05 3.69
N TYR A 203 -9.09 18.18 4.09
CA TYR A 203 -7.65 18.30 4.27
C TYR A 203 -7.16 17.54 5.52
N TRP A 204 -7.96 17.51 6.59
CA TRP A 204 -7.68 16.67 7.76
C TRP A 204 -7.77 15.18 7.44
N TYR A 205 -8.74 14.77 6.61
CA TYR A 205 -8.86 13.41 6.12
C TYR A 205 -7.62 12.96 5.35
N TYR A 206 -7.18 13.75 4.37
CA TYR A 206 -5.99 13.41 3.59
C TYR A 206 -4.68 13.55 4.36
N LEU A 207 -4.63 14.44 5.37
CA LEU A 207 -3.50 14.48 6.31
C LEU A 207 -3.43 13.20 7.12
N ALA A 208 -4.56 12.72 7.65
CA ALA A 208 -4.62 11.46 8.40
C ALA A 208 -4.20 10.27 7.52
N ASP A 209 -4.69 10.19 6.28
CA ASP A 209 -4.28 9.17 5.31
C ASP A 209 -2.77 9.19 5.05
N ALA A 210 -2.19 10.37 4.84
CA ALA A 210 -0.76 10.53 4.64
C ALA A 210 0.05 10.12 5.89
N GLN A 211 -0.43 10.47 7.08
CA GLN A 211 0.21 10.12 8.36
C GLN A 211 0.20 8.61 8.63
N ILE A 212 -0.90 7.90 8.26
CA ILE A 212 -0.93 6.43 8.30
C ILE A 212 0.19 5.85 7.43
N LYS A 213 0.29 6.33 6.19
CA LYS A 213 1.26 5.85 5.19
C LYS A 213 2.72 6.14 5.58
N THR A 214 2.95 7.11 6.46
CA THR A 214 4.27 7.38 7.07
C THR A 214 4.49 6.67 8.40
N GLY A 215 3.50 5.91 8.91
CA GLY A 215 3.57 5.25 10.21
C GLY A 215 3.32 6.17 11.42
N LYS A 216 2.92 7.43 11.21
CA LYS A 216 2.63 8.41 12.29
C LYS A 216 1.21 8.24 12.82
N ILE A 217 0.93 7.10 13.43
CA ILE A 217 -0.40 6.64 13.78
C ILE A 217 -1.09 7.55 14.82
N GLU A 218 -0.36 8.04 15.81
CA GLU A 218 -0.93 8.95 16.82
C GLU A 218 -1.34 10.31 16.22
N ASP A 219 -0.53 10.83 15.30
CA ASP A 219 -0.86 12.06 14.58
C ASP A 219 -2.07 11.84 13.67
N ALA A 220 -2.14 10.69 12.99
CA ALA A 220 -3.29 10.30 12.17
C ALA A 220 -4.58 10.22 13.00
N CYS A 221 -4.52 9.68 14.24
CA CYS A 221 -5.67 9.68 15.16
C CYS A 221 -6.16 11.09 15.45
N LYS A 222 -5.25 12.01 15.78
CA LYS A 222 -5.61 13.42 16.06
C LYS A 222 -6.23 14.08 14.83
N SER A 223 -5.66 13.82 13.65
CA SER A 223 -6.14 14.41 12.39
C SER A 223 -7.54 13.89 12.02
N ILE A 224 -7.81 12.59 12.16
CA ILE A 224 -9.14 12.03 11.85
C ILE A 224 -10.19 12.44 12.89
N ASP A 225 -9.80 12.54 14.18
CA ASP A 225 -10.71 13.05 15.21
C ASP A 225 -11.11 14.51 14.95
N LYS A 226 -10.15 15.33 14.49
CA LYS A 226 -10.42 16.70 14.06
C LYS A 226 -11.36 16.71 12.84
N ALA A 227 -11.16 15.87 11.84
CA ALA A 227 -12.05 15.75 10.70
C ALA A 227 -13.48 15.38 11.13
N LEU A 228 -13.65 14.46 12.07
CA LEU A 228 -14.95 14.05 12.62
C LEU A 228 -15.65 15.11 13.47
N SER A 229 -14.95 16.15 13.92
CA SER A 229 -15.52 17.23 14.71
C SER A 229 -16.32 18.28 13.89
N PHE A 230 -16.25 18.21 12.54
CA PHE A 230 -16.98 19.13 11.68
C PHE A 230 -18.44 18.71 11.54
N GLN A 231 -19.34 19.69 11.54
CA GLN A 231 -20.79 19.47 11.48
C GLN A 231 -21.25 18.88 10.13
N TYR A 232 -20.63 19.30 9.04
CA TYR A 232 -20.95 18.84 7.67
C TYR A 232 -19.66 18.36 6.98
N PRO A 233 -19.20 17.14 7.29
CA PRO A 233 -17.94 16.67 6.78
C PRO A 233 -18.01 16.21 5.32
N TYR A 234 -16.94 16.48 4.58
CA TYR A 234 -16.63 15.85 3.30
C TYR A 234 -15.17 15.36 3.35
N PRO A 235 -14.90 14.08 3.10
CA PRO A 235 -15.82 13.01 2.73
C PRO A 235 -16.84 12.66 3.84
N SER A 236 -17.82 11.80 3.53
CA SER A 236 -18.89 11.44 4.46
C SER A 236 -18.39 10.87 5.79
N ILE A 237 -19.23 10.94 6.82
CA ILE A 237 -18.91 10.40 8.16
C ILE A 237 -18.52 8.92 8.08
N GLU A 238 -19.22 8.12 7.26
CA GLU A 238 -18.92 6.71 7.06
C GLU A 238 -17.48 6.50 6.57
N LYS A 239 -17.05 7.29 5.60
CA LYS A 239 -15.68 7.23 5.05
C LYS A 239 -14.62 7.70 6.04
N LEU A 240 -14.93 8.72 6.85
CA LEU A 240 -14.07 9.15 7.96
C LEU A 240 -13.94 8.06 9.02
N MET A 241 -15.05 7.40 9.38
CA MET A 241 -15.07 6.29 10.33
C MET A 241 -14.35 5.06 9.81
N GLU A 242 -14.43 4.78 8.51
CA GLU A 242 -13.66 3.71 7.88
C GLU A 242 -12.15 3.98 8.02
N LEU A 243 -11.68 5.21 7.71
CA LEU A 243 -10.28 5.58 7.91
C LEU A 243 -9.89 5.52 9.38
N LYS A 244 -10.74 5.99 10.30
CA LYS A 244 -10.50 5.85 11.75
C LYS A 244 -10.36 4.39 12.18
N LYS A 245 -11.18 3.50 11.62
CA LYS A 245 -11.07 2.05 11.86
C LYS A 245 -9.72 1.51 11.37
N GLN A 246 -9.25 1.92 10.18
CA GLN A 246 -7.91 1.58 9.69
C GLN A 246 -6.82 2.08 10.65
N ILE A 247 -6.92 3.31 11.15
CA ILE A 247 -5.98 3.87 12.13
C ILE A 247 -5.96 3.04 13.42
N CYS A 248 -7.12 2.64 13.95
CA CYS A 248 -7.20 1.80 15.15
C CYS A 248 -6.54 0.43 14.93
N VAL A 249 -6.70 -0.13 13.75
CA VAL A 249 -6.01 -1.35 13.33
C VAL A 249 -4.50 -1.17 13.30
N HIS A 250 -4.00 -0.09 12.69
CA HIS A 250 -2.57 0.21 12.69
C HIS A 250 -2.00 0.48 14.11
N ARG A 251 -2.82 0.94 15.06
CA ARG A 251 -2.43 1.01 16.48
C ARG A 251 -2.17 -0.38 17.07
N GLN A 252 -2.96 -1.37 16.67
CA GLN A 252 -2.79 -2.76 17.10
C GLN A 252 -1.63 -3.45 16.37
N PHE A 253 -1.33 -3.05 15.13
CA PHE A 253 -0.24 -3.58 14.33
C PHE A 253 0.74 -2.47 13.94
N PRO A 254 1.87 -2.33 14.62
CA PRO A 254 2.91 -1.39 14.18
C PRO A 254 3.43 -1.78 12.79
N ASN A 255 3.06 -1.02 11.77
CA ASN A 255 3.49 -1.31 10.39
C ASN A 255 4.91 -0.79 10.08
N LYS A 256 5.86 -1.12 10.96
CA LYS A 256 7.28 -0.82 10.78
C LYS A 256 7.90 -1.56 9.58
N TYR A 257 7.17 -2.51 8.98
CA TYR A 257 7.73 -3.53 8.07
C TYR A 257 7.19 -3.47 6.64
N GLY A 258 6.40 -2.45 6.27
CA GLY A 258 5.85 -2.35 4.91
C GLY A 258 4.93 -3.51 4.49
N ILE A 259 4.24 -4.16 5.44
CA ILE A 259 3.27 -5.21 5.16
C ILE A 259 1.93 -4.54 4.85
N ASP A 260 1.29 -4.93 3.75
CA ASP A 260 -0.03 -4.43 3.37
C ASP A 260 -1.15 -5.25 4.01
N PHE A 261 -1.87 -4.64 4.96
CA PHE A 261 -3.04 -5.22 5.64
C PHE A 261 -4.38 -4.76 5.04
N SER A 262 -4.37 -4.03 3.91
CA SER A 262 -5.58 -3.42 3.33
C SER A 262 -6.68 -4.42 2.95
N SER A 263 -6.30 -5.68 2.72
CA SER A 263 -7.23 -6.77 2.39
C SER A 263 -7.65 -7.63 3.60
N ILE A 264 -7.28 -7.23 4.81
CA ILE A 264 -7.64 -7.97 6.03
C ILE A 264 -8.98 -7.49 6.56
N LYS A 265 -9.92 -8.41 6.74
CA LYS A 265 -11.20 -8.17 7.41
C LYS A 265 -11.06 -8.47 8.91
N TYR A 266 -11.41 -7.49 9.76
CA TYR A 266 -11.30 -7.60 11.21
C TYR A 266 -12.57 -8.12 11.83
N ILE A 267 -12.45 -9.13 12.70
CA ILE A 267 -13.56 -9.82 13.35
C ILE A 267 -13.34 -9.76 14.86
N PRO A 268 -14.23 -9.10 15.64
CA PRO A 268 -14.17 -9.13 17.09
C PRO A 268 -14.43 -10.54 17.60
N SER A 269 -14.02 -10.81 18.84
CA SER A 269 -14.23 -12.08 19.50
C SER A 269 -15.72 -12.38 19.73
N GLU A 270 -16.03 -13.67 19.87
CA GLU A 270 -17.33 -14.15 20.31
C GLU A 270 -17.59 -13.71 21.76
N THR A 271 -18.84 -13.38 22.06
CA THR A 271 -19.23 -12.92 23.41
C THR A 271 -19.97 -13.99 24.21
N LYS A 272 -20.37 -15.09 23.55
CA LYS A 272 -21.15 -16.17 24.20
C LYS A 272 -20.23 -17.13 24.96
N LYS A 273 -20.52 -17.32 26.25
CA LYS A 273 -19.82 -18.30 27.07
C LYS A 273 -20.05 -19.72 26.56
N ASP A 274 -18.98 -20.53 26.47
CA ASP A 274 -19.03 -21.96 26.10
C ASP A 274 -18.34 -22.79 27.19
N ILE A 275 -19.17 -23.50 27.98
CA ILE A 275 -18.72 -24.28 29.14
C ILE A 275 -17.81 -25.46 28.73
N GLN A 276 -18.06 -26.09 27.59
CA GLN A 276 -17.23 -27.21 27.13
C GLN A 276 -15.85 -26.69 26.66
N LEU A 277 -15.84 -25.53 25.99
CA LEU A 277 -14.58 -24.85 25.63
C LEU A 277 -13.78 -24.45 26.91
N GLU A 278 -14.44 -23.91 27.94
CA GLU A 278 -13.79 -23.60 29.21
C GLU A 278 -13.13 -24.82 29.86
N LYS A 279 -13.80 -25.98 29.87
CA LYS A 279 -13.21 -27.24 30.35
C LYS A 279 -11.96 -27.63 29.55
N ALA A 280 -12.02 -27.49 28.22
CA ALA A 280 -10.88 -27.79 27.35
C ALA A 280 -9.72 -26.84 27.58
N ILE A 281 -9.97 -25.54 27.79
CA ILE A 281 -8.97 -24.52 28.13
C ILE A 281 -8.28 -24.88 29.46
N VAL A 282 -9.05 -25.16 30.51
CA VAL A 282 -8.51 -25.52 31.83
C VAL A 282 -7.63 -26.76 31.73
N LYS A 283 -8.03 -27.76 30.99
CA LYS A 283 -7.26 -29.01 30.74
C LYS A 283 -5.99 -28.72 29.94
N ALA A 284 -6.05 -27.92 28.88
CA ALA A 284 -4.93 -27.67 27.97
C ALA A 284 -3.79 -26.86 28.61
N PHE A 285 -4.11 -26.00 29.57
CA PHE A 285 -3.15 -25.12 30.26
C PHE A 285 -2.88 -25.51 31.71
N ASP A 286 -3.43 -26.64 32.16
CA ASP A 286 -3.32 -27.14 33.55
C ASP A 286 -3.65 -26.06 34.60
N LEU A 287 -4.75 -25.34 34.37
CA LEU A 287 -5.14 -24.22 35.21
C LEU A 287 -5.79 -24.74 36.50
N LEU A 288 -5.08 -24.58 37.63
CA LEU A 288 -5.57 -24.96 38.95
C LEU A 288 -6.65 -23.99 39.45
N ALA A 289 -7.43 -24.43 40.46
CA ALA A 289 -8.62 -23.74 40.97
C ALA A 289 -8.36 -22.30 41.51
N ASP A 290 -7.13 -21.93 41.82
CA ASP A 290 -6.73 -20.66 42.47
C ASP A 290 -5.96 -19.72 41.53
N VAL A 291 -5.92 -19.99 40.23
CA VAL A 291 -5.22 -19.12 39.25
C VAL A 291 -6.04 -17.88 38.95
N GLY A 292 -6.16 -16.96 39.87
CA GLY A 292 -6.62 -15.56 39.68
C GLY A 292 -7.46 -15.21 38.41
N ASN A 293 -7.84 -13.98 38.22
CA ASN A 293 -8.70 -13.50 37.15
C ASN A 293 -8.14 -13.77 35.73
N ILE A 294 -8.34 -14.99 35.20
CA ILE A 294 -8.09 -15.30 33.77
C ILE A 294 -9.34 -15.00 32.98
N ARG A 295 -9.15 -14.35 31.86
CA ARG A 295 -10.20 -14.07 30.87
C ARG A 295 -9.81 -14.69 29.54
N TYR A 296 -10.79 -15.04 28.72
CA TYR A 296 -10.54 -15.56 27.39
C TYR A 296 -11.35 -14.83 26.34
N TYR A 297 -10.80 -14.79 25.13
CA TYR A 297 -11.39 -14.34 23.91
C TYR A 297 -11.33 -15.49 22.92
N TYR A 298 -12.33 -15.68 22.08
CA TYR A 298 -12.29 -16.73 21.09
C TYR A 298 -13.03 -16.37 19.81
N ASN A 299 -12.63 -16.98 18.71
CA ASN A 299 -13.37 -17.00 17.46
C ASN A 299 -13.42 -18.40 16.90
N LYS A 300 -14.49 -18.67 16.17
CA LYS A 300 -14.65 -19.86 15.34
C LYS A 300 -14.13 -19.54 13.96
N VAL A 301 -13.23 -20.35 13.43
CA VAL A 301 -12.60 -20.15 12.12
C VAL A 301 -12.31 -21.50 11.47
N ASP A 302 -12.79 -21.70 10.26
CA ASP A 302 -12.50 -22.88 9.46
C ASP A 302 -11.07 -22.77 8.90
N LEU A 303 -10.12 -23.47 9.54
CA LEU A 303 -8.71 -23.39 9.21
C LEU A 303 -8.33 -24.33 8.05
N ASN A 304 -9.12 -25.37 7.80
CA ASN A 304 -8.82 -26.39 6.79
C ASN A 304 -9.80 -26.39 5.61
N ASP A 305 -10.89 -25.57 5.68
CA ASP A 305 -12.01 -25.46 4.74
C ASP A 305 -12.80 -26.79 4.61
N ASP A 306 -12.97 -27.52 5.75
CA ASP A 306 -13.81 -28.73 5.82
C ASP A 306 -15.27 -28.44 6.19
N GLY A 307 -15.60 -27.16 6.47
CA GLY A 307 -16.92 -26.70 6.88
C GLY A 307 -17.17 -26.81 8.39
N ASN A 308 -16.24 -27.37 9.16
CA ASN A 308 -16.32 -27.51 10.62
C ASN A 308 -15.29 -26.58 11.26
N PRO A 309 -15.67 -25.39 11.77
CA PRO A 309 -14.70 -24.41 12.23
C PRO A 309 -13.97 -24.88 13.49
N GLU A 310 -12.65 -24.72 13.49
CA GLU A 310 -11.83 -24.76 14.69
C GLU A 310 -12.11 -23.53 15.56
N VAL A 311 -11.68 -23.60 16.81
CA VAL A 311 -11.80 -22.50 17.78
C VAL A 311 -10.43 -22.01 18.20
N PHE A 312 -10.11 -20.77 17.81
CA PHE A 312 -8.91 -20.10 18.32
C PHE A 312 -9.27 -19.40 19.63
N VAL A 313 -8.48 -19.66 20.67
CA VAL A 313 -8.62 -19.04 22.01
C VAL A 313 -7.39 -18.20 22.33
N TYR A 314 -7.62 -17.04 22.91
CA TYR A 314 -6.61 -16.14 23.46
C TYR A 314 -6.90 -15.88 24.93
N LEU A 315 -5.93 -16.15 25.80
CA LEU A 315 -6.04 -16.01 27.25
C LEU A 315 -5.37 -14.76 27.74
N VAL A 316 -5.98 -14.05 28.66
CA VAL A 316 -5.46 -12.84 29.28
C VAL A 316 -5.55 -12.93 30.82
N GLY A 317 -4.44 -12.73 31.49
CA GLY A 317 -4.36 -12.75 32.95
C GLY A 317 -2.94 -12.97 33.44
N PRO A 318 -2.69 -12.79 34.76
CA PRO A 318 -1.32 -12.82 35.32
C PRO A 318 -0.55 -14.13 35.06
N TYR A 319 -1.23 -15.27 35.03
CA TYR A 319 -0.58 -16.59 34.86
C TYR A 319 -0.37 -16.98 33.40
N VAL A 320 -1.07 -16.33 32.48
CA VAL A 320 -1.08 -16.69 31.06
C VAL A 320 -0.45 -15.64 30.16
N CYS A 321 0.01 -14.52 30.74
CA CYS A 321 0.66 -13.43 30.03
C CYS A 321 2.05 -13.13 30.59
N GLY A 322 2.96 -12.73 29.72
CA GLY A 322 4.29 -12.23 30.03
C GLY A 322 4.60 -10.95 29.24
N THR A 323 5.84 -10.47 29.31
CA THR A 323 6.31 -9.25 28.63
C THR A 323 6.28 -9.34 27.11
N GLY A 324 6.23 -10.55 26.54
CA GLY A 324 6.22 -10.78 25.09
C GLY A 324 4.84 -11.12 24.50
N GLY A 325 3.82 -11.23 25.35
CA GLY A 325 2.46 -11.64 24.95
C GLY A 325 1.85 -12.65 25.89
N CYS A 326 0.70 -13.17 25.53
CA CYS A 326 -0.09 -14.10 26.36
C CYS A 326 -0.15 -15.49 25.71
N SER A 327 -0.91 -16.42 26.34
CA SER A 327 -1.10 -17.77 25.82
C SER A 327 -2.30 -17.87 24.90
N GLY A 328 -2.25 -18.80 23.96
CA GLY A 328 -3.38 -19.11 23.07
C GLY A 328 -3.44 -20.59 22.72
N ALA A 329 -4.57 -21.03 22.20
CA ALA A 329 -4.75 -22.41 21.76
C ALA A 329 -5.73 -22.51 20.59
N ILE A 330 -5.61 -23.59 19.82
CA ILE A 330 -6.58 -23.99 18.81
C ILE A 330 -7.20 -25.32 19.23
N PHE A 331 -8.51 -25.37 19.20
CA PHE A 331 -9.28 -26.56 19.47
C PHE A 331 -10.14 -26.95 18.28
N LYS A 332 -10.34 -28.26 18.06
CA LYS A 332 -11.32 -28.81 17.16
C LYS A 332 -12.52 -29.31 17.96
N LYS A 333 -13.73 -29.02 17.50
CA LYS A 333 -14.96 -29.55 18.14
C LYS A 333 -15.33 -30.87 17.51
N GLU A 334 -15.42 -31.93 18.31
CA GLU A 334 -15.85 -33.26 17.90
C GLU A 334 -16.89 -33.79 18.90
N ASN A 335 -18.08 -34.13 18.43
CA ASN A 335 -19.16 -34.74 19.27
C ASN A 335 -19.42 -33.96 20.58
N GLU A 336 -19.55 -32.64 20.53
CA GLU A 336 -19.74 -31.73 21.67
C GLU A 336 -18.52 -31.56 22.60
N GLU A 337 -17.40 -32.22 22.33
CA GLU A 337 -16.15 -32.05 23.06
C GLU A 337 -15.12 -31.28 22.24
N TYR A 338 -14.18 -30.66 22.93
CA TYR A 338 -13.07 -29.93 22.29
C TYR A 338 -11.76 -30.68 22.46
N SER A 339 -11.12 -31.05 21.35
CA SER A 339 -9.77 -31.64 21.30
C SER A 339 -8.76 -30.58 20.96
N LEU A 340 -7.61 -30.59 21.64
CA LEU A 340 -6.52 -29.64 21.43
C LEU A 340 -5.76 -29.95 20.14
N ILE A 341 -5.58 -28.95 19.26
CA ILE A 341 -4.71 -29.01 18.08
C ILE A 341 -3.35 -28.42 18.40
N SER A 342 -3.33 -27.20 18.95
CA SER A 342 -2.08 -26.44 19.19
C SER A 342 -2.21 -25.54 20.40
N THR A 343 -1.09 -25.29 21.09
CA THR A 343 -0.93 -24.21 22.06
C THR A 343 0.10 -23.21 21.56
N PHE A 344 -0.04 -21.96 21.95
CA PHE A 344 0.87 -20.88 21.60
C PHE A 344 1.29 -20.10 22.85
N SER A 345 2.55 -19.72 22.89
CA SER A 345 3.08 -18.66 23.75
C SER A 345 3.22 -17.35 22.97
N LEU A 346 3.39 -16.22 23.68
CA LEU A 346 3.70 -14.91 23.09
C LEU A 346 2.66 -14.43 22.07
N VAL A 347 1.40 -14.81 22.24
CA VAL A 347 0.30 -14.34 21.40
C VAL A 347 0.00 -12.89 21.72
N ASN A 348 -0.12 -12.08 20.68
CA ASN A 348 -0.63 -10.71 20.73
C ASN A 348 -1.81 -10.59 19.78
N ASN A 349 -2.92 -10.01 20.25
CA ASN A 349 -4.09 -9.78 19.41
C ASN A 349 -3.93 -8.52 18.54
N PRO A 350 -4.59 -8.46 17.39
CA PRO A 350 -5.37 -9.54 16.75
C PRO A 350 -4.47 -10.57 16.08
N ILE A 351 -5.01 -11.74 15.84
CA ILE A 351 -4.35 -12.85 15.15
C ILE A 351 -4.85 -12.89 13.70
N ILE A 352 -3.95 -12.95 12.72
CA ILE A 352 -4.32 -13.00 11.31
C ILE A 352 -4.34 -14.45 10.84
N ILE A 353 -5.46 -14.87 10.28
CA ILE A 353 -5.64 -16.13 9.57
C ILE A 353 -5.51 -15.83 8.07
N SER A 354 -4.44 -16.27 7.47
CA SER A 354 -4.14 -16.05 6.05
C SER A 354 -5.02 -16.91 5.15
N ASN A 355 -5.29 -16.44 3.93
CA ASN A 355 -5.90 -17.29 2.90
C ASN A 355 -4.93 -18.36 2.35
N LYS A 356 -3.63 -18.21 2.60
CA LYS A 356 -2.62 -19.22 2.24
C LYS A 356 -2.71 -20.43 3.16
N LYS A 357 -2.47 -21.63 2.61
CA LYS A 357 -2.47 -22.87 3.34
C LYS A 357 -1.13 -23.59 3.23
N THR A 358 -0.74 -24.23 4.34
CA THR A 358 0.38 -25.16 4.40
C THR A 358 -0.17 -26.49 4.93
N LYS A 359 0.10 -27.58 4.20
CA LYS A 359 -0.35 -28.94 4.55
C LYS A 359 -1.85 -29.02 4.89
N GLY A 360 -2.70 -28.28 4.15
CA GLY A 360 -4.14 -28.32 4.26
C GLY A 360 -4.75 -27.30 5.25
N TYR A 361 -3.99 -26.70 6.14
CA TYR A 361 -4.43 -25.70 7.11
C TYR A 361 -3.96 -24.29 6.75
N LYS A 362 -4.74 -23.25 7.05
CA LYS A 362 -4.41 -21.84 6.81
C LYS A 362 -3.23 -21.40 7.65
N ASP A 363 -2.29 -20.65 7.04
CA ASP A 363 -1.15 -20.07 7.74
C ASP A 363 -1.64 -19.01 8.73
N ILE A 364 -0.98 -18.90 9.88
CA ILE A 364 -1.32 -17.95 10.94
C ILE A 364 -0.23 -16.91 11.05
N ILE A 365 -0.60 -15.62 11.01
CA ILE A 365 0.35 -14.52 11.16
C ILE A 365 0.13 -13.88 12.53
N MET A 366 1.18 -13.86 13.35
CA MET A 366 1.16 -13.26 14.70
C MET A 366 2.21 -12.17 14.83
N TYR A 367 1.82 -11.06 15.45
CA TYR A 367 2.76 -10.01 15.84
C TYR A 367 3.56 -10.46 17.06
N VAL A 368 4.87 -10.40 16.96
CA VAL A 368 5.82 -10.75 18.03
C VAL A 368 6.55 -9.50 18.48
N ALA A 369 6.51 -9.23 19.79
CA ALA A 369 7.18 -8.08 20.38
C ALA A 369 7.52 -8.38 21.86
N GLY A 370 8.43 -7.62 22.44
CA GLY A 370 8.83 -7.75 23.84
C GLY A 370 10.05 -8.65 24.04
N GLY A 371 10.45 -8.88 25.30
CA GLY A 371 11.59 -9.73 25.64
C GLY A 371 12.95 -9.29 25.07
N GLY A 372 13.08 -8.02 24.64
CA GLY A 372 14.34 -7.48 24.09
C GLY A 372 14.59 -7.83 22.61
N ILE A 373 13.65 -8.51 21.92
CA ILE A 373 13.79 -8.81 20.50
C ILE A 373 13.18 -7.70 19.62
N GLU A 374 13.74 -7.52 18.43
CA GLU A 374 13.11 -6.67 17.43
C GLU A 374 11.75 -7.25 17.03
N SER A 375 10.70 -6.42 17.13
CA SER A 375 9.34 -6.87 16.80
C SER A 375 9.17 -7.19 15.31
N PHE A 376 8.36 -8.19 14.98
CA PHE A 376 8.07 -8.63 13.62
C PHE A 376 6.74 -9.39 13.54
N TYR A 377 6.29 -9.69 12.31
CA TYR A 377 5.17 -10.59 12.07
C TYR A 377 5.71 -11.99 11.73
N ALA A 378 5.36 -12.97 12.56
CA ALA A 378 5.73 -14.37 12.38
C ALA A 378 4.75 -15.07 11.43
N ASP A 379 5.27 -15.81 10.47
CA ASP A 379 4.50 -16.67 9.53
C ASP A 379 4.52 -18.11 10.08
N ILE A 380 3.42 -18.50 10.73
CA ILE A 380 3.29 -19.76 11.47
C ILE A 380 2.54 -20.77 10.59
N LYS A 381 3.23 -21.83 10.22
CA LYS A 381 2.72 -22.85 9.28
C LYS A 381 2.41 -24.16 10.00
N TYR A 382 1.29 -24.78 9.60
CA TYR A 382 0.93 -26.09 10.08
C TYR A 382 1.95 -27.14 9.62
N ASP A 383 2.43 -27.99 10.51
CA ASP A 383 3.44 -28.99 10.21
C ASP A 383 2.89 -30.33 9.69
N GLY A 384 1.57 -30.47 9.68
CA GLY A 384 0.83 -31.69 9.33
C GLY A 384 0.18 -32.35 10.54
N THR A 385 0.52 -31.90 11.76
CA THR A 385 -0.03 -32.40 13.03
C THR A 385 -0.46 -31.27 13.94
N THR A 386 0.35 -30.19 14.00
CA THR A 386 0.14 -29.04 14.90
C THR A 386 0.74 -27.76 14.29
N TYR A 387 0.44 -26.62 14.88
CA TYR A 387 1.21 -25.39 14.62
C TYR A 387 2.34 -25.24 15.64
N PRO A 388 3.51 -24.68 15.24
CA PRO A 388 4.59 -24.38 16.17
C PRO A 388 4.12 -23.47 17.33
N SER A 389 4.45 -23.85 18.56
CA SER A 389 3.94 -23.17 19.78
C SER A 389 4.61 -21.83 20.07
N ASN A 390 5.83 -21.58 19.55
CA ASN A 390 6.57 -20.36 19.78
C ASN A 390 6.67 -19.50 18.52
N PRO A 391 5.91 -18.41 18.40
CA PRO A 391 5.96 -17.51 17.26
C PRO A 391 7.31 -16.80 17.09
N SER A 392 8.05 -16.57 18.16
CA SER A 392 9.28 -15.76 18.10
C SER A 392 10.45 -16.38 17.33
N VAL A 393 10.40 -17.68 17.10
CA VAL A 393 11.39 -18.43 16.33
C VAL A 393 10.92 -18.81 14.93
N GLN A 394 9.72 -18.36 14.53
CA GLN A 394 9.18 -18.66 13.22
C GLN A 394 9.68 -17.69 12.15
N PRO A 395 9.59 -18.05 10.85
CA PRO A 395 9.96 -17.16 9.76
C PRO A 395 9.22 -15.82 9.84
N LYS A 396 9.93 -14.74 9.53
CA LYS A 396 9.33 -13.41 9.42
C LYS A 396 8.53 -13.29 8.13
N VAL A 397 7.37 -12.66 8.18
CA VAL A 397 6.65 -12.22 6.97
C VAL A 397 7.56 -11.28 6.19
N LYS A 398 7.73 -11.52 4.90
CA LYS A 398 8.59 -10.69 4.05
C LYS A 398 8.02 -9.27 3.93
N GLN A 399 8.93 -8.28 3.86
CA GLN A 399 8.54 -6.90 3.56
C GLN A 399 7.79 -6.83 2.22
N CYS A 400 6.93 -5.82 2.10
CA CYS A 400 6.08 -5.59 0.91
C CYS A 400 5.12 -6.75 0.58
N THR A 401 4.84 -7.64 1.55
CA THR A 401 3.82 -8.68 1.39
C THR A 401 2.44 -8.08 1.60
N LYS A 402 1.54 -8.27 0.63
CA LYS A 402 0.11 -8.06 0.84
C LYS A 402 -0.47 -9.29 1.53
N LEU A 403 -1.04 -9.10 2.72
CA LEU A 403 -1.74 -10.14 3.45
C LEU A 403 -3.22 -10.16 3.07
N GLU A 404 -3.72 -11.36 2.81
CA GLU A 404 -5.14 -11.60 2.51
C GLU A 404 -5.68 -12.60 3.52
N GLY A 405 -6.87 -12.31 4.07
CA GLY A 405 -7.49 -13.15 5.08
C GLY A 405 -8.33 -12.38 6.09
N ILE A 406 -8.41 -12.91 7.29
CA ILE A 406 -9.16 -12.31 8.39
C ILE A 406 -8.26 -12.11 9.61
N ALA A 407 -8.48 -11.04 10.36
CA ALA A 407 -7.90 -10.85 11.69
C ALA A 407 -8.97 -11.15 12.74
N ILE A 408 -8.76 -12.16 13.52
CA ILE A 408 -9.65 -12.60 14.60
C ILE A 408 -9.21 -12.00 15.95
N ILE A 409 -10.11 -12.02 16.94
CA ILE A 409 -9.90 -11.40 18.25
C ILE A 409 -9.43 -9.94 18.07
N ALA A 410 -10.12 -9.25 17.16
CA ALA A 410 -9.81 -7.85 16.82
C ALA A 410 -10.46 -6.86 17.80
N ASP A 411 -10.38 -7.20 19.09
CA ASP A 411 -10.96 -6.44 20.19
C ASP A 411 -9.96 -5.40 20.74
N ASP A 412 -10.49 -4.27 21.16
CA ASP A 412 -9.79 -3.39 22.10
C ASP A 412 -9.92 -3.98 23.51
N ILE A 413 -8.91 -4.74 23.93
CA ILE A 413 -8.88 -5.44 25.22
C ILE A 413 -9.06 -4.47 26.41
N GLY A 414 -8.68 -3.20 26.25
CA GLY A 414 -8.90 -2.18 27.25
C GLY A 414 -10.37 -1.80 27.45
N LYS A 415 -11.22 -2.04 26.43
CA LYS A 415 -12.66 -1.74 26.45
C LYS A 415 -13.53 -2.98 26.54
N ASN A 416 -13.11 -4.05 25.88
CA ASN A 416 -13.78 -5.36 25.94
C ASN A 416 -13.03 -6.25 26.93
N PRO A 417 -13.58 -6.51 28.13
CA PRO A 417 -12.89 -7.31 29.16
C PRO A 417 -12.81 -8.81 28.83
N GLY A 418 -13.41 -9.28 27.72
CA GLY A 418 -13.51 -10.69 27.40
C GLY A 418 -14.42 -11.50 28.33
N ILE A 419 -14.39 -12.80 28.20
CA ILE A 419 -15.19 -13.73 28.99
C ILE A 419 -14.37 -14.21 30.18
N GLU A 420 -14.93 -14.08 31.40
CA GLU A 420 -14.27 -14.54 32.62
C GLU A 420 -14.29 -16.08 32.66
N LEU A 421 -13.09 -16.68 32.78
CA LEU A 421 -12.94 -18.12 32.99
C LEU A 421 -13.24 -18.43 34.47
N LYS A 422 -14.47 -18.84 34.76
CA LYS A 422 -14.87 -19.19 36.14
C LYS A 422 -14.33 -20.56 36.52
N ASN A 423 -13.89 -20.69 37.78
CA ASN A 423 -13.45 -21.95 38.36
C ASN A 423 -14.52 -23.07 38.17
N LEU A 424 -14.23 -24.01 37.27
CA LEU A 424 -15.08 -25.17 37.00
C LEU A 424 -14.90 -26.31 38.02
N TYR A 425 -14.08 -26.10 39.08
CA TYR A 425 -13.81 -27.09 40.12
C TYR A 425 -14.58 -26.79 41.43
N ARG A 426 -15.89 -26.67 41.34
CA ARG A 426 -16.79 -26.94 42.48
C ARG A 426 -17.82 -27.97 42.04
N PHE A 427 -17.36 -29.18 41.86
CA PHE A 427 -18.22 -30.38 41.90
C PHE A 427 -17.39 -31.58 42.34
#